data_be86c50ddbc37c5ed4fa5e4b82bac13d
#
_entry.id   be86c50ddbc37c5ed4fa5e4b82bac13d
#
_cell.length_a   1.000
_cell.length_b   1.000
_cell.length_c   1.000
_cell.angle_alpha   90.00
_cell.angle_beta   90.00
_cell.angle_gamma   90.00
#
_symmetry.space_group_name_H-M   'P 1'
#
loop_
_entity.id
_entity.type
_entity.pdbx_description
1 polymer ?
#
loop_
_entity_poly.entity_id
_entity_poly.type
_entity_poly.pdbx_seq_one_letter_code
_entity_poly.pdbx_strand_id
1 'polypeptide(L)'
;MRDLLNTLKQGQEDFTTISAGLASPQVIKSWSFGEVKKPETINYRTFKPERDGLFCAKIFGPIKDYECICGKYKRMKHRGVVCEKCGVEVTLAKVRRERMGHIDLAAPVAHIWFLKSLPSRIGLLLNTTLREIERVLYFESYIVTDPGLTELEKGQILTEEEWVEKYEEFGDEFTAGMGCLLYTSDPADDLFRV
;
A
#
# COMPACT_ATOMS: atom_id res chain seq x y z
N MET A 1 13.48 -4.27 42.63
CA MET A 1 12.67 -5.44 42.28
C MET A 1 11.20 -5.10 42.07
N ARG A 2 10.56 -4.27 42.94
CA ARG A 2 9.15 -3.80 42.74
C ARG A 2 8.97 -2.96 41.47
N ASP A 3 9.93 -2.11 41.14
CA ASP A 3 9.84 -1.25 39.96
C ASP A 3 9.95 -2.04 38.65
N LEU A 4 10.72 -3.11 38.64
CA LEU A 4 10.85 -4.02 37.49
C LEU A 4 9.53 -4.81 37.27
N LEU A 5 8.87 -5.21 38.34
CA LEU A 5 7.55 -5.87 38.28
C LEU A 5 6.45 -4.92 37.83
N ASN A 6 6.52 -3.63 38.21
CA ASN A 6 5.57 -2.62 37.75
C ASN A 6 5.80 -2.28 36.27
N THR A 7 7.07 -2.25 35.80
CA THR A 7 7.38 -2.05 34.37
C THR A 7 6.93 -3.24 33.51
N LEU A 8 7.00 -4.45 34.05
CA LEU A 8 6.49 -5.64 33.37
C LEU A 8 4.94 -5.71 33.35
N LYS A 9 4.29 -5.18 34.38
CA LYS A 9 2.81 -5.05 34.42
C LYS A 9 2.27 -3.95 33.51
N GLN A 10 3.01 -2.87 33.28
CA GLN A 10 2.63 -1.80 32.35
C GLN A 10 2.66 -2.23 30.87
N GLY A 11 3.21 -3.41 30.56
CA GLY A 11 3.24 -3.97 29.20
C GLY A 11 2.12 -5.00 28.90
N GLN A 12 1.30 -5.36 29.87
CA GLN A 12 0.11 -6.20 29.66
C GLN A 12 -1.13 -5.28 29.71
N GLU A 13 -1.53 -4.82 28.54
CA GLU A 13 -2.88 -4.27 28.38
C GLU A 13 -3.88 -5.43 28.44
N ASP A 14 -4.65 -5.49 29.52
CA ASP A 14 -5.75 -6.45 29.64
C ASP A 14 -6.86 -6.03 28.67
N PHE A 15 -7.06 -6.81 27.62
CA PHE A 15 -8.15 -6.60 26.67
C PHE A 15 -9.19 -7.73 26.81
N THR A 16 -10.46 -7.37 26.67
CA THR A 16 -11.59 -8.33 26.73
C THR A 16 -11.98 -8.84 25.34
N THR A 17 -11.69 -8.06 24.31
CA THR A 17 -12.10 -8.39 22.94
C THR A 17 -11.01 -7.99 21.95
N ILE A 18 -10.91 -8.75 20.86
CA ILE A 18 -10.08 -8.43 19.69
C ILE A 18 -11.03 -8.32 18.50
N SER A 19 -10.94 -7.25 17.75
CA SER A 19 -11.68 -7.06 16.49
C SER A 19 -10.71 -6.95 15.33
N ALA A 20 -11.05 -7.57 14.20
CA ALA A 20 -10.34 -7.44 12.96
C ALA A 20 -11.19 -6.62 11.96
N GLY A 21 -10.58 -5.64 11.33
CA GLY A 21 -11.24 -4.78 10.35
C GLY A 21 -10.27 -4.28 9.29
N LEU A 22 -10.81 -3.64 8.26
CA LEU A 22 -10.02 -2.97 7.24
C LEU A 22 -9.58 -1.59 7.74
N ALA A 23 -8.33 -1.24 7.47
CA ALA A 23 -7.81 0.10 7.73
C ALA A 23 -7.86 0.92 6.44
N SER A 24 -8.35 2.15 6.51
CA SER A 24 -8.29 3.07 5.38
C SER A 24 -6.85 3.53 5.13
N PRO A 25 -6.51 4.00 3.92
CA PRO A 25 -5.18 4.55 3.61
C PRO A 25 -4.76 5.67 4.57
N GLN A 26 -5.71 6.50 5.00
CA GLN A 26 -5.46 7.58 5.96
C GLN A 26 -5.05 7.02 7.34
N VAL A 27 -5.72 5.96 7.80
CA VAL A 27 -5.38 5.29 9.05
C VAL A 27 -4.00 4.64 8.95
N ILE A 28 -3.68 3.96 7.84
CA ILE A 28 -2.34 3.38 7.61
C ILE A 28 -1.26 4.47 7.62
N LYS A 29 -1.50 5.60 6.95
CA LYS A 29 -0.57 6.74 6.96
C LYS A 29 -0.40 7.34 8.36
N SER A 30 -1.43 7.34 9.19
CA SER A 30 -1.34 7.83 10.58
C SER A 30 -0.44 6.95 11.47
N TRP A 31 -0.34 5.65 11.19
CA TRP A 31 0.55 4.73 11.89
C TRP A 31 1.98 4.79 11.39
N SER A 32 2.20 5.32 10.20
CA SER A 32 3.48 5.30 9.51
C SER A 32 4.42 6.40 9.98
N PHE A 33 5.69 6.05 10.14
CA PHE A 33 6.79 6.98 10.41
C PHE A 33 7.42 7.56 9.15
N GLY A 34 6.98 7.13 7.97
CA GLY A 34 7.42 7.67 6.69
C GLY A 34 7.21 6.72 5.52
N GLU A 35 7.37 7.27 4.32
CA GLU A 35 7.21 6.56 3.06
C GLU A 35 8.51 5.89 2.64
N VAL A 36 8.42 4.61 2.26
CA VAL A 36 9.51 3.86 1.63
C VAL A 36 9.43 4.06 0.13
N LYS A 37 10.45 4.74 -0.45
CA LYS A 37 10.48 5.13 -1.87
C LYS A 37 11.37 4.24 -2.74
N LYS A 38 12.26 3.46 -2.11
CA LYS A 38 13.27 2.66 -2.80
C LYS A 38 13.22 1.22 -2.36
N PRO A 39 13.45 0.27 -3.28
CA PRO A 39 13.47 -1.15 -2.97
C PRO A 39 14.76 -1.60 -2.26
N GLU A 40 15.79 -0.74 -2.21
CA GLU A 40 17.06 -1.08 -1.60
C GLU A 40 16.92 -1.33 -0.09
N THR A 41 17.66 -2.29 0.41
CA THR A 41 17.67 -2.67 1.82
C THR A 41 18.88 -2.10 2.54
N ILE A 42 20.06 -2.58 2.20
CA ILE A 42 21.34 -2.19 2.78
C ILE A 42 22.36 -1.87 1.68
N ASN A 43 23.32 -1.02 2.01
CA ASN A 43 24.47 -0.80 1.17
C ASN A 43 25.47 -1.95 1.37
N TYR A 44 25.74 -2.74 0.33
CA TYR A 44 26.62 -3.90 0.40
C TYR A 44 28.08 -3.56 0.78
N ARG A 45 28.52 -2.33 0.53
CA ARG A 45 29.87 -1.87 0.86
C ARG A 45 30.01 -1.46 2.32
N THR A 46 28.98 -0.81 2.88
CA THR A 46 29.03 -0.23 4.24
C THR A 46 28.18 -1.00 5.25
N PHE A 47 27.37 -1.94 4.80
CA PHE A 47 26.39 -2.69 5.59
C PHE A 47 25.40 -1.81 6.38
N LYS A 48 25.25 -0.55 5.98
CA LYS A 48 24.28 0.38 6.58
C LYS A 48 22.99 0.40 5.75
N PRO A 49 21.84 0.58 6.40
CA PRO A 49 20.57 0.75 5.68
C PRO A 49 20.63 1.90 4.69
N GLU A 50 20.12 1.69 3.50
CA GLU A 50 19.95 2.74 2.51
C GLU A 50 18.85 3.72 2.94
N ARG A 51 19.04 4.98 2.58
CA ARG A 51 18.08 6.02 2.87
C ARG A 51 16.83 5.83 2.01
N ASP A 52 15.66 5.99 2.63
CA ASP A 52 14.34 5.84 2.01
C ASP A 52 14.07 4.42 1.45
N GLY A 53 14.90 3.45 1.82
CA GLY A 53 14.75 2.04 1.50
C GLY A 53 13.95 1.27 2.55
N LEU A 54 13.82 -0.04 2.31
CA LEU A 54 13.03 -0.95 3.16
C LEU A 54 13.55 -1.06 4.61
N PHE A 55 14.83 -0.75 4.87
CA PHE A 55 15.42 -0.75 6.20
C PHE A 55 15.86 0.64 6.67
N CYS A 56 15.34 1.69 6.07
CA CYS A 56 15.72 3.07 6.37
C CYS A 56 15.68 3.37 7.86
N ALA A 57 16.80 3.87 8.39
CA ALA A 57 16.87 4.20 9.80
C ALA A 57 16.18 5.51 10.16
N LYS A 58 15.95 6.40 9.20
CA LYS A 58 15.14 7.60 9.41
C LYS A 58 13.69 7.24 9.68
N ILE A 59 13.15 6.23 8.99
CA ILE A 59 11.76 5.76 9.12
C ILE A 59 11.63 4.84 10.33
N PHE A 60 12.43 3.79 10.38
CA PHE A 60 12.27 2.71 11.37
C PHE A 60 13.08 2.90 12.66
N GLY A 61 14.07 3.76 12.66
CA GLY A 61 14.90 4.01 13.83
C GLY A 61 16.35 3.50 13.71
N PRO A 62 17.17 3.75 14.72
CA PRO A 62 18.60 3.44 14.70
C PRO A 62 18.85 1.92 14.74
N ILE A 63 20.04 1.50 14.24
CA ILE A 63 20.47 0.08 14.30
C ILE A 63 21.03 -0.25 15.67
N LYS A 64 21.77 0.69 16.27
CA LYS A 64 22.37 0.56 17.59
C LYS A 64 21.67 1.48 18.57
N ASP A 65 21.59 1.04 19.82
CA ASP A 65 20.97 1.81 20.88
C ASP A 65 21.67 3.16 21.06
N TYR A 66 20.86 4.24 21.04
CA TYR A 66 21.31 5.61 21.25
C TYR A 66 22.44 6.09 20.34
N GLU A 67 22.50 5.55 19.11
CA GLU A 67 23.49 5.95 18.10
C GLU A 67 22.83 6.26 16.76
N CYS A 68 23.05 7.45 16.20
CA CYS A 68 22.62 7.77 14.85
C CYS A 68 23.54 7.11 13.80
N ILE A 69 23.05 6.91 12.57
CA ILE A 69 23.80 6.22 11.50
C ILE A 69 25.11 6.92 11.13
N CYS A 70 25.14 8.26 11.14
CA CYS A 70 26.33 9.03 10.81
C CYS A 70 27.34 9.11 11.96
N GLY A 71 27.00 8.66 13.18
CA GLY A 71 27.87 8.67 14.34
C GLY A 71 28.03 10.04 15.02
N LYS A 72 27.31 11.10 14.56
CA LYS A 72 27.37 12.43 15.19
C LYS A 72 26.88 12.39 16.65
N TYR A 73 25.77 11.73 16.88
CA TYR A 73 25.21 11.55 18.21
C TYR A 73 25.38 10.10 18.65
N LYS A 74 26.01 9.94 19.81
CA LYS A 74 26.22 8.66 20.48
C LYS A 74 25.90 8.82 21.95
N ARG A 75 25.47 7.72 22.58
CA ARG A 75 25.15 7.62 24.00
C ARG A 75 23.78 8.22 24.38
N MET A 76 23.32 7.77 25.52
CA MET A 76 22.01 8.04 26.10
C MET A 76 21.73 9.52 26.37
N LYS A 77 22.77 10.34 26.55
CA LYS A 77 22.62 11.79 26.81
C LYS A 77 21.87 12.55 25.68
N HIS A 78 21.85 11.99 24.47
CA HIS A 78 21.19 12.57 23.31
C HIS A 78 19.86 11.89 22.98
N ARG A 79 19.27 11.15 23.92
CA ARG A 79 17.99 10.46 23.73
C ARG A 79 16.91 11.41 23.22
N GLY A 80 16.17 11.00 22.19
CA GLY A 80 15.08 11.75 21.59
C GLY A 80 15.51 12.85 20.61
N VAL A 81 16.82 13.09 20.44
CA VAL A 81 17.32 14.06 19.47
C VAL A 81 17.27 13.47 18.06
N VAL A 82 16.69 14.20 17.11
CA VAL A 82 16.75 13.86 15.70
C VAL A 82 18.03 14.43 15.11
N CYS A 83 18.86 13.58 14.53
CA CYS A 83 20.12 13.99 13.95
C CYS A 83 19.92 14.86 12.70
N GLU A 84 20.42 16.10 12.71
CA GLU A 84 20.29 17.05 11.59
C GLU A 84 20.96 16.52 10.29
N LYS A 85 22.04 15.73 10.43
CA LYS A 85 22.79 15.19 9.27
C LYS A 85 22.13 14.00 8.61
N CYS A 86 21.66 13.01 9.39
CA CYS A 86 21.11 11.75 8.86
C CYS A 86 19.61 11.58 9.09
N GLY A 87 18.97 12.46 9.87
CA GLY A 87 17.54 12.43 10.16
C GLY A 87 17.10 11.29 11.09
N VAL A 88 18.05 10.56 11.68
CA VAL A 88 17.75 9.42 12.57
C VAL A 88 17.54 9.91 13.98
N GLU A 89 16.46 9.49 14.62
CA GLU A 89 16.19 9.76 16.03
C GLU A 89 17.07 8.87 16.91
N VAL A 90 17.67 9.48 17.94
CA VAL A 90 18.54 8.76 18.88
C VAL A 90 17.69 8.09 19.96
N THR A 91 17.38 6.82 19.74
CA THR A 91 16.53 6.01 20.64
C THR A 91 17.03 4.56 20.68
N LEU A 92 16.27 3.69 21.34
CA LEU A 92 16.57 2.27 21.37
C LEU A 92 16.38 1.61 20.01
N ALA A 93 17.24 0.67 19.64
CA ALA A 93 17.12 -0.10 18.41
C ALA A 93 15.83 -0.97 18.37
N LYS A 94 15.24 -1.28 19.52
CA LYS A 94 13.97 -2.02 19.64
C LYS A 94 12.83 -1.38 18.86
N VAL A 95 12.80 -0.04 18.73
CA VAL A 95 11.76 0.68 18.00
C VAL A 95 11.64 0.25 16.53
N ARG A 96 12.70 -0.32 15.95
CA ARG A 96 12.67 -0.88 14.58
C ARG A 96 11.70 -2.04 14.40
N ARG A 97 11.31 -2.71 15.48
CA ARG A 97 10.32 -3.79 15.48
C ARG A 97 8.90 -3.28 15.72
N GLU A 98 8.75 -2.05 16.12
CA GLU A 98 7.47 -1.43 16.52
C GLU A 98 7.00 -0.42 15.48
N ARG A 99 7.93 0.29 14.83
CA ARG A 99 7.60 1.36 13.87
C ARG A 99 7.19 0.78 12.52
N MET A 100 6.12 1.33 11.99
CA MET A 100 5.59 1.04 10.67
C MET A 100 6.00 2.11 9.66
N GLY A 101 6.21 1.70 8.41
CA GLY A 101 6.32 2.59 7.27
C GLY A 101 5.23 2.24 6.25
N HIS A 102 5.04 3.08 5.24
CA HIS A 102 4.10 2.81 4.16
C HIS A 102 4.76 2.93 2.80
N ILE A 103 4.13 2.35 1.81
CA ILE A 103 4.49 2.46 0.39
C ILE A 103 3.25 3.00 -0.30
N ASP A 104 3.35 4.18 -0.91
CA ASP A 104 2.29 4.70 -1.77
C ASP A 104 2.33 3.96 -3.12
N LEU A 105 1.22 3.37 -3.50
CA LEU A 105 1.11 2.66 -4.78
C LEU A 105 0.95 3.68 -5.91
N ALA A 106 1.52 3.38 -7.08
CA ALA A 106 1.43 4.23 -8.28
C ALA A 106 -0.01 4.29 -8.85
N ALA A 107 -0.80 3.23 -8.63
CA ALA A 107 -2.20 3.14 -9.04
C ALA A 107 -3.01 2.42 -7.96
N PRO A 108 -4.32 2.67 -7.86
CA PRO A 108 -5.21 1.91 -7.00
C PRO A 108 -5.17 0.42 -7.33
N VAL A 109 -5.26 -0.42 -6.29
CA VAL A 109 -5.29 -1.88 -6.43
C VAL A 109 -6.51 -2.42 -5.70
N ALA A 110 -7.23 -3.37 -6.33
CA ALA A 110 -8.38 -4.00 -5.72
C ALA A 110 -7.98 -4.84 -4.50
N HIS A 111 -8.70 -4.68 -3.38
CA HIS A 111 -8.44 -5.43 -2.16
C HIS A 111 -8.77 -6.90 -2.36
N ILE A 112 -7.84 -7.78 -1.96
CA ILE A 112 -7.94 -9.23 -2.18
C ILE A 112 -9.20 -9.87 -1.55
N TRP A 113 -9.69 -9.36 -0.43
CA TRP A 113 -10.90 -9.88 0.22
C TRP A 113 -12.16 -9.64 -0.60
N PHE A 114 -12.21 -8.60 -1.42
CA PHE A 114 -13.34 -8.29 -2.28
C PHE A 114 -13.19 -8.91 -3.67
N LEU A 115 -11.96 -9.08 -4.12
CA LEU A 115 -11.66 -9.65 -5.44
C LEU A 115 -11.64 -11.17 -5.44
N LYS A 116 -10.79 -11.79 -4.60
CA LYS A 116 -10.51 -13.24 -4.63
C LYS A 116 -11.30 -14.07 -3.63
N SER A 117 -12.22 -13.48 -2.88
CA SER A 117 -13.17 -14.25 -2.07
C SER A 117 -14.09 -15.09 -2.97
N LEU A 118 -14.51 -16.25 -2.51
CA LEU A 118 -15.47 -17.08 -3.22
C LEU A 118 -16.81 -17.06 -2.47
N PRO A 119 -17.87 -16.48 -3.08
CA PRO A 119 -17.93 -15.79 -4.36
C PRO A 119 -17.26 -14.41 -4.34
N SER A 120 -16.70 -13.95 -5.49
CA SER A 120 -16.12 -12.62 -5.60
C SER A 120 -17.18 -11.54 -5.41
N ARG A 121 -17.01 -10.67 -4.43
CA ARG A 121 -17.98 -9.58 -4.18
C ARG A 121 -17.99 -8.55 -5.30
N ILE A 122 -16.82 -8.23 -5.85
CA ILE A 122 -16.69 -7.34 -7.02
C ILE A 122 -17.36 -7.99 -8.22
N GLY A 123 -17.11 -9.28 -8.47
CA GLY A 123 -17.73 -10.02 -9.57
C GLY A 123 -19.26 -10.05 -9.51
N LEU A 124 -19.82 -10.23 -8.32
CA LEU A 124 -21.28 -10.21 -8.12
C LEU A 124 -21.88 -8.83 -8.41
N LEU A 125 -21.21 -7.74 -7.99
CA LEU A 125 -21.71 -6.39 -8.22
C LEU A 125 -21.64 -5.98 -9.70
N LEU A 126 -20.59 -6.41 -10.40
CA LEU A 126 -20.38 -6.12 -11.81
C LEU A 126 -21.06 -7.14 -12.74
N ASN A 127 -21.66 -8.20 -12.18
CA ASN A 127 -22.21 -9.33 -12.93
C ASN A 127 -21.19 -9.96 -13.92
N THR A 128 -19.93 -10.03 -13.49
CA THR A 128 -18.80 -10.56 -14.30
C THR A 128 -18.10 -11.68 -13.57
N THR A 129 -17.43 -12.56 -14.30
CA THR A 129 -16.66 -13.63 -13.69
C THR A 129 -15.34 -13.12 -13.14
N LEU A 130 -14.81 -13.77 -12.08
CA LEU A 130 -13.50 -13.42 -11.51
C LEU A 130 -12.38 -13.42 -12.57
N ARG A 131 -12.42 -14.36 -13.51
CA ARG A 131 -11.43 -14.49 -14.59
C ARG A 131 -11.42 -13.27 -15.51
N GLU A 132 -12.60 -12.77 -15.86
CA GLU A 132 -12.77 -11.58 -16.69
C GLU A 132 -12.25 -10.34 -15.98
N ILE A 133 -12.60 -10.18 -14.69
CA ILE A 133 -12.12 -9.06 -13.88
C ILE A 133 -10.58 -9.11 -13.79
N GLU A 134 -9.99 -10.27 -13.52
CA GLU A 134 -8.54 -10.40 -13.43
C GLU A 134 -7.84 -10.00 -14.75
N ARG A 135 -8.38 -10.39 -15.92
CA ARG A 135 -7.82 -9.96 -17.21
C ARG A 135 -7.79 -8.44 -17.38
N VAL A 136 -8.86 -7.78 -17.00
CA VAL A 136 -8.94 -6.31 -17.07
C VAL A 136 -8.00 -5.66 -16.06
N LEU A 137 -7.96 -6.14 -14.82
CA LEU A 137 -7.13 -5.60 -13.75
C LEU A 137 -5.62 -5.77 -14.02
N TYR A 138 -5.24 -6.87 -14.66
CA TYR A 138 -3.83 -7.16 -14.99
C TYR A 138 -3.41 -6.69 -16.39
N PHE A 139 -4.23 -5.83 -17.01
CA PHE A 139 -3.94 -5.23 -18.31
C PHE A 139 -3.81 -6.22 -19.47
N GLU A 140 -4.60 -7.32 -19.45
CA GLU A 140 -4.66 -8.30 -20.53
C GLU A 140 -5.83 -8.05 -21.48
N SER A 141 -6.88 -7.34 -21.05
CA SER A 141 -8.09 -7.08 -21.83
C SER A 141 -8.67 -5.72 -21.52
N TYR A 142 -9.38 -5.16 -22.47
CA TYR A 142 -10.13 -3.92 -22.33
C TYR A 142 -11.55 -4.19 -21.88
N ILE A 143 -12.16 -3.26 -21.14
CA ILE A 143 -13.58 -3.27 -20.83
C ILE A 143 -14.22 -1.99 -21.39
N VAL A 144 -15.36 -2.14 -22.02
CA VAL A 144 -16.13 -1.02 -22.56
C VAL A 144 -16.85 -0.29 -21.41
N THR A 145 -16.47 0.96 -21.17
CA THR A 145 -17.08 1.81 -20.13
C THR A 145 -18.28 2.60 -20.67
N ASP A 146 -18.16 3.12 -21.88
CA ASP A 146 -19.22 3.80 -22.59
C ASP A 146 -19.26 3.30 -24.04
N PRO A 147 -20.38 2.65 -24.47
CA PRO A 147 -20.51 2.16 -25.83
C PRO A 147 -20.83 3.24 -26.85
N GLY A 148 -21.22 4.45 -26.42
CA GLY A 148 -21.64 5.52 -27.32
C GLY A 148 -22.78 5.10 -28.27
N LEU A 149 -22.59 5.37 -29.58
CA LEU A 149 -23.54 4.99 -30.65
C LEU A 149 -23.16 3.68 -31.37
N THR A 150 -22.23 2.92 -30.82
CA THR A 150 -21.74 1.66 -31.41
C THR A 150 -22.59 0.47 -31.03
N GLU A 151 -22.37 -0.67 -31.71
CA GLU A 151 -23.05 -1.95 -31.41
C GLU A 151 -22.49 -2.67 -30.15
N LEU A 152 -21.53 -2.03 -29.46
CA LEU A 152 -20.90 -2.59 -28.26
C LEU A 152 -21.82 -2.49 -27.06
N GLU A 153 -21.67 -3.40 -26.10
CA GLU A 153 -22.39 -3.36 -24.83
C GLU A 153 -21.51 -2.81 -23.70
N LYS A 154 -22.10 -2.03 -22.80
CA LYS A 154 -21.39 -1.58 -21.59
C LYS A 154 -20.96 -2.79 -20.75
N GLY A 155 -19.67 -2.85 -20.39
CA GLY A 155 -19.10 -3.97 -19.65
C GLY A 155 -18.61 -5.12 -20.52
N GLN A 156 -18.72 -5.02 -21.85
CA GLN A 156 -18.15 -6.00 -22.78
C GLN A 156 -16.63 -6.00 -22.67
N ILE A 157 -16.03 -7.20 -22.64
CA ILE A 157 -14.58 -7.35 -22.57
C ILE A 157 -14.05 -7.62 -23.98
N LEU A 158 -13.05 -6.85 -24.37
CA LEU A 158 -12.38 -6.93 -25.66
C LEU A 158 -10.93 -7.36 -25.45
N THR A 159 -10.45 -8.25 -26.32
CA THR A 159 -9.02 -8.50 -26.42
C THR A 159 -8.31 -7.30 -27.06
N GLU A 160 -6.99 -7.26 -27.01
CA GLU A 160 -6.22 -6.17 -27.64
C GLU A 160 -6.47 -6.10 -29.16
N GLU A 161 -6.55 -7.26 -29.82
CA GLU A 161 -6.85 -7.36 -31.25
C GLU A 161 -8.25 -6.82 -31.58
N GLU A 162 -9.27 -7.29 -30.87
CA GLU A 162 -10.66 -6.82 -31.04
C GLU A 162 -10.80 -5.33 -30.73
N TRP A 163 -10.07 -4.82 -29.75
CA TRP A 163 -10.08 -3.38 -29.41
C TRP A 163 -9.49 -2.55 -30.56
N VAL A 164 -8.36 -2.98 -31.15
CA VAL A 164 -7.77 -2.29 -32.31
C VAL A 164 -8.72 -2.29 -33.51
N GLU A 165 -9.33 -3.43 -33.84
CA GLU A 165 -10.30 -3.53 -34.94
C GLU A 165 -11.50 -2.59 -34.72
N LYS A 166 -12.05 -2.58 -33.50
CA LYS A 166 -13.18 -1.71 -33.16
C LYS A 166 -12.79 -0.23 -33.09
N TYR A 167 -11.59 0.08 -32.68
CA TYR A 167 -11.08 1.45 -32.68
C TYR A 167 -10.83 1.97 -34.11
N GLU A 168 -10.39 1.13 -35.04
CA GLU A 168 -10.28 1.48 -36.46
C GLU A 168 -11.64 1.69 -37.11
N GLU A 169 -12.68 0.95 -36.69
CA GLU A 169 -14.04 1.03 -37.21
C GLU A 169 -14.81 2.25 -36.69
N PHE A 170 -14.79 2.49 -35.37
CA PHE A 170 -15.64 3.48 -34.68
C PHE A 170 -14.85 4.69 -34.12
N GLY A 171 -13.53 4.65 -34.10
CA GLY A 171 -12.70 5.73 -33.57
C GLY A 171 -13.02 6.06 -32.11
N ASP A 172 -13.24 7.34 -31.84
CA ASP A 172 -13.51 7.88 -30.50
C ASP A 172 -15.00 7.82 -30.08
N GLU A 173 -15.87 7.11 -30.84
CA GLU A 173 -17.30 7.03 -30.54
C GLU A 173 -17.60 6.16 -29.30
N PHE A 174 -16.69 5.30 -28.88
CA PHE A 174 -16.79 4.51 -27.67
C PHE A 174 -15.58 4.69 -26.77
N THR A 175 -15.73 4.41 -25.49
CA THR A 175 -14.62 4.42 -24.54
C THR A 175 -14.42 3.05 -23.91
N ALA A 176 -13.20 2.57 -23.95
CA ALA A 176 -12.78 1.34 -23.28
C ALA A 176 -11.43 1.56 -22.62
N GLY A 177 -11.15 0.80 -21.59
CA GLY A 177 -9.88 0.92 -20.88
C GLY A 177 -9.52 -0.32 -20.08
N MET A 178 -8.40 -0.24 -19.36
CA MET A 178 -7.87 -1.32 -18.51
C MET A 178 -7.55 -0.85 -17.10
N GLY A 179 -7.47 -1.77 -16.15
CA GLY A 179 -7.01 -1.51 -14.79
C GLY A 179 -8.10 -1.17 -13.78
N CYS A 180 -7.72 -0.97 -12.52
CA CYS A 180 -8.65 -0.77 -11.41
C CYS A 180 -9.49 0.51 -11.49
N LEU A 181 -8.98 1.57 -12.11
CA LEU A 181 -9.67 2.86 -12.16
C LEU A 181 -10.99 2.82 -12.94
N LEU A 182 -11.13 1.89 -13.86
CA LEU A 182 -12.33 1.76 -14.69
C LEU A 182 -13.55 1.27 -13.91
N TYR A 183 -13.31 0.46 -12.90
CA TYR A 183 -14.38 -0.01 -12.02
C TYR A 183 -14.80 1.05 -10.98
N THR A 184 -14.11 2.19 -10.91
CA THR A 184 -14.36 3.28 -9.96
C THR A 184 -14.88 4.55 -10.64
N SER A 185 -15.26 4.48 -11.90
CA SER A 185 -15.82 5.63 -12.64
C SER A 185 -17.28 5.92 -12.33
N ASP A 186 -17.97 5.02 -11.64
CA ASP A 186 -19.35 5.23 -11.19
C ASP A 186 -19.35 5.78 -9.75
N PRO A 187 -20.08 6.89 -9.44
CA PRO A 187 -20.11 7.45 -8.08
C PRO A 187 -20.64 6.49 -7.00
N ALA A 188 -21.26 5.36 -7.37
CA ALA A 188 -21.58 4.28 -6.45
C ALA A 188 -20.35 3.48 -5.98
N ASP A 189 -19.21 3.61 -6.65
CA ASP A 189 -18.01 2.80 -6.44
C ASP A 189 -16.98 3.41 -5.48
N ASP A 190 -17.25 4.57 -4.88
CA ASP A 190 -16.40 5.14 -3.81
C ASP A 190 -16.27 4.22 -2.58
N LEU A 191 -17.11 3.19 -2.49
CA LEU A 191 -17.04 2.11 -1.49
C LEU A 191 -15.83 1.18 -1.65
N PHE A 192 -15.18 1.17 -2.81
CA PHE A 192 -14.04 0.29 -3.11
C PHE A 192 -12.68 0.98 -3.12
N ARG A 193 -12.66 2.30 -2.91
CA ARG A 193 -11.41 3.03 -2.68
C ARG A 193 -10.93 2.78 -1.26
N VAL A 194 -10.02 1.83 -1.10
CA VAL A 194 -9.23 1.61 0.12
C VAL A 194 -7.83 2.17 -0.06
#